data_8ac5a2222f8d96e62429a779b6c3ba9b
#
_entry.id   8ac5a2222f8d96e62429a779b6c3ba9b
#
_cell.length_a   1.000
_cell.length_b   1.000
_cell.length_c   1.000
_cell.angle_alpha   90.00
_cell.angle_beta   90.00
_cell.angle_gamma   90.00
#
_symmetry.space_group_name_H-M   'P 1'
#
loop_
_entity.id
_entity.type
_entity.pdbx_description
1 polymer ?
#
loop_
_entity_poly.entity_id
_entity_poly.type
_entity_poly.pdbx_seq_one_letter_code
_entity_poly.pdbx_strand_id
1 'polypeptide(L)'
;MKVTLTPCRLKGEVVAPPSKSVGHRSIICAALSNTPVTIYNCGKSDDMRATINSVTALGATVERNGKTLHITPAKRNTENAILDCHESGSTARFMIPVAAALGVKNATFIGSGRLPERPFETITEALRQNGVECSSDKLPMTISGQLKSGIFKIPGNVSSQYISGLLLGLSIIEGKSEIIVCKFAYIK
;
A
#
# COMPACT_ATOMS: atom_id res chain seq x y z
N MET A 1 2.26 -19.14 -24.12
CA MET A 1 2.44 -20.44 -23.44
C MET A 1 1.11 -21.16 -23.42
N LYS A 2 1.03 -22.41 -23.88
CA LYS A 2 -0.18 -23.26 -23.83
C LYS A 2 0.06 -24.32 -22.76
N VAL A 3 -0.85 -24.46 -21.82
CA VAL A 3 -0.80 -25.48 -20.76
C VAL A 3 -2.00 -26.40 -20.95
N THR A 4 -1.75 -27.71 -20.99
CA THR A 4 -2.80 -28.73 -21.04
C THR A 4 -2.84 -29.46 -19.71
N LEU A 5 -3.99 -29.50 -19.07
CA LEU A 5 -4.21 -30.19 -17.81
C LEU A 5 -5.04 -31.45 -18.06
N THR A 6 -4.56 -32.59 -17.55
CA THR A 6 -5.31 -33.84 -17.54
C THR A 6 -5.79 -34.07 -16.10
N PRO A 7 -7.11 -34.32 -15.90
CA PRO A 7 -7.62 -34.64 -14.58
C PRO A 7 -6.92 -35.87 -13.99
N CYS A 8 -6.45 -35.75 -12.75
CA CYS A 8 -5.82 -36.84 -12.02
C CYS A 8 -6.13 -36.76 -10.52
N ARG A 9 -5.97 -37.88 -9.80
CA ARG A 9 -6.02 -37.89 -8.33
C ARG A 9 -4.71 -37.32 -7.78
N LEU A 10 -4.82 -36.20 -7.06
CA LEU A 10 -3.69 -35.60 -6.35
C LEU A 10 -3.51 -36.28 -4.99
N LYS A 11 -2.27 -36.63 -4.65
CA LYS A 11 -1.86 -37.15 -3.32
C LYS A 11 -0.57 -36.46 -2.93
N GLY A 12 -0.42 -36.13 -1.64
CA GLY A 12 0.77 -35.53 -1.06
C GLY A 12 0.44 -34.31 -0.21
N GLU A 13 1.49 -33.73 0.34
CA GLU A 13 1.42 -32.52 1.15
C GLU A 13 2.10 -31.37 0.42
N VAL A 14 1.54 -30.17 0.53
CA VAL A 14 2.09 -28.94 -0.04
C VAL A 14 2.17 -27.88 1.06
N VAL A 15 3.33 -27.32 1.23
CA VAL A 15 3.49 -26.15 2.09
C VAL A 15 3.01 -24.91 1.33
N ALA A 16 1.90 -24.32 1.76
CA ALA A 16 1.39 -23.10 1.15
C ALA A 16 2.37 -21.93 1.33
N PRO A 17 2.58 -21.11 0.28
CA PRO A 17 3.39 -19.91 0.42
C PRO A 17 2.69 -18.89 1.34
N PRO A 18 3.45 -18.01 2.02
CA PRO A 18 2.87 -16.94 2.81
C PRO A 18 1.95 -16.05 1.99
N SER A 19 0.83 -15.63 2.57
CA SER A 19 -0.12 -14.73 1.91
C SER A 19 0.52 -13.36 1.61
N LYS A 20 0.64 -13.01 0.33
CA LYS A 20 1.14 -11.72 -0.11
C LYS A 20 0.25 -10.57 0.39
N SER A 21 -1.06 -10.73 0.32
CA SER A 21 -2.01 -9.70 0.75
C SER A 21 -1.97 -9.42 2.25
N VAL A 22 -1.75 -10.43 3.07
CA VAL A 22 -1.54 -10.26 4.52
C VAL A 22 -0.18 -9.61 4.76
N GLY A 23 0.88 -10.07 4.08
CA GLY A 23 2.23 -9.56 4.22
C GLY A 23 2.34 -8.05 3.99
N HIS A 24 1.76 -7.52 2.89
CA HIS A 24 1.72 -6.08 2.63
C HIS A 24 1.14 -5.30 3.81
N ARG A 25 -0.05 -5.69 4.27
CA ARG A 25 -0.73 -5.02 5.37
C ARG A 25 0.06 -5.10 6.68
N SER A 26 0.59 -6.27 7.00
CA SER A 26 1.40 -6.46 8.21
C SER A 26 2.64 -5.55 8.22
N ILE A 27 3.36 -5.44 7.11
CA ILE A 27 4.54 -4.57 6.99
C ILE A 27 4.13 -3.10 7.17
N ILE A 28 3.05 -2.67 6.51
CA ILE A 28 2.58 -1.29 6.62
C ILE A 28 2.10 -1.00 8.05
N CYS A 29 1.29 -1.87 8.66
CA CYS A 29 0.84 -1.70 10.05
C CYS A 29 2.01 -1.63 11.03
N ALA A 30 3.04 -2.48 10.83
CA ALA A 30 4.25 -2.45 11.65
C ALA A 30 5.02 -1.13 11.48
N ALA A 31 5.11 -0.61 10.25
CA ALA A 31 5.73 0.69 9.99
C ALA A 31 4.94 1.88 10.57
N LEU A 32 3.63 1.73 10.75
CA LEU A 32 2.74 2.75 11.32
C LEU A 32 2.53 2.57 12.84
N SER A 33 3.08 1.54 13.45
CA SER A 33 2.94 1.29 14.89
C SER A 33 3.73 2.30 15.73
N ASN A 34 3.52 2.29 17.05
CA ASN A 34 4.26 3.14 17.98
C ASN A 34 5.50 2.44 18.56
N THR A 35 5.64 1.14 18.35
CA THR A 35 6.73 0.32 18.89
C THR A 35 7.25 -0.64 17.82
N PRO A 36 8.49 -1.12 17.92
CA PRO A 36 9.03 -2.13 17.02
C PRO A 36 8.17 -3.40 16.99
N VAL A 37 8.02 -3.98 15.80
CA VAL A 37 7.19 -5.16 15.54
C VAL A 37 8.01 -6.24 14.84
N THR A 38 7.80 -7.49 15.24
CA THR A 38 8.38 -8.66 14.57
C THR A 38 7.29 -9.39 13.77
N ILE A 39 7.54 -9.60 12.48
CA ILE A 39 6.67 -10.36 11.57
C ILE A 39 7.35 -11.67 11.23
N TYR A 40 6.71 -12.78 11.53
CA TYR A 40 7.18 -14.13 11.18
C TYR A 40 6.59 -14.60 9.85
N ASN A 41 7.31 -15.49 9.19
CA ASN A 41 6.90 -16.13 7.94
C ASN A 41 6.54 -15.15 6.80
N CYS A 42 7.30 -14.07 6.65
CA CYS A 42 7.11 -13.10 5.58
C CYS A 42 7.71 -13.61 4.25
N GLY A 43 6.92 -13.55 3.18
CA GLY A 43 7.34 -13.90 1.82
C GLY A 43 8.47 -13.01 1.28
N LYS A 44 9.07 -13.45 0.16
CA LYS A 44 10.19 -12.75 -0.51
C LYS A 44 9.87 -12.29 -1.94
N SER A 45 8.59 -12.17 -2.30
CA SER A 45 8.22 -11.71 -3.64
C SER A 45 8.68 -10.27 -3.91
N ASP A 46 8.79 -9.90 -5.19
CA ASP A 46 9.17 -8.55 -5.60
C ASP A 46 8.20 -7.49 -5.08
N ASP A 47 6.89 -7.81 -5.06
CA ASP A 47 5.89 -6.94 -4.47
C ASP A 47 6.14 -6.70 -2.96
N MET A 48 6.56 -7.73 -2.21
CA MET A 48 6.90 -7.57 -0.80
C MET A 48 8.15 -6.70 -0.63
N ARG A 49 9.14 -6.86 -1.53
CA ARG A 49 10.34 -6.02 -1.54
C ARG A 49 9.97 -4.56 -1.82
N ALA A 50 9.09 -4.30 -2.80
CA ALA A 50 8.59 -2.96 -3.09
C ALA A 50 7.92 -2.30 -1.86
N THR A 51 7.11 -3.05 -1.11
CA THR A 51 6.49 -2.53 0.12
C THR A 51 7.52 -2.26 1.22
N ILE A 52 8.49 -3.16 1.43
CA ILE A 52 9.58 -2.94 2.39
C ILE A 52 10.37 -1.70 2.03
N ASN A 53 10.79 -1.55 0.77
CA ASN A 53 11.52 -0.38 0.31
C ASN A 53 10.70 0.90 0.48
N SER A 54 9.39 0.85 0.22
CA SER A 54 8.51 2.01 0.38
C SER A 54 8.39 2.45 1.85
N VAL A 55 8.19 1.53 2.80
CA VAL A 55 8.16 1.91 4.22
C VAL A 55 9.52 2.38 4.72
N THR A 56 10.62 1.84 4.18
CA THR A 56 11.98 2.30 4.48
C THR A 56 12.22 3.71 3.95
N ALA A 57 11.77 4.03 2.74
CA ALA A 57 11.83 5.39 2.19
C ALA A 57 11.05 6.40 3.03
N LEU A 58 10.02 5.95 3.75
CA LEU A 58 9.25 6.75 4.71
C LEU A 58 9.87 6.79 6.11
N GLY A 59 11.08 6.24 6.28
CA GLY A 59 11.86 6.33 7.51
C GLY A 59 11.69 5.16 8.49
N ALA A 60 11.01 4.07 8.10
CA ALA A 60 11.03 2.83 8.86
C ALA A 60 12.39 2.13 8.72
N THR A 61 12.82 1.42 9.75
CA THR A 61 13.96 0.49 9.63
C THR A 61 13.45 -0.94 9.54
N VAL A 62 13.89 -1.68 8.54
CA VAL A 62 13.46 -3.07 8.32
C VAL A 62 14.69 -3.98 8.27
N GLU A 63 14.81 -4.85 9.24
CA GLU A 63 15.84 -5.88 9.29
C GLU A 63 15.21 -7.25 8.96
N ARG A 64 15.81 -7.96 8.02
CA ARG A 64 15.35 -9.27 7.59
C ARG A 64 16.32 -10.37 8.02
N ASN A 65 15.81 -11.33 8.76
CA ASN A 65 16.50 -12.60 9.05
C ASN A 65 15.67 -13.77 8.51
N GLY A 66 16.06 -14.30 7.36
CA GLY A 66 15.34 -15.37 6.68
C GLY A 66 13.91 -14.96 6.28
N LYS A 67 12.91 -15.55 6.94
CA LYS A 67 11.48 -15.23 6.78
C LYS A 67 10.95 -14.29 7.88
N THR A 68 11.79 -13.85 8.79
CA THR A 68 11.42 -12.93 9.88
C THR A 68 11.82 -11.51 9.51
N LEU A 69 10.94 -10.55 9.78
CA LEU A 69 11.21 -9.12 9.69
C LEU A 69 11.11 -8.48 11.07
N HIS A 70 12.08 -7.64 11.41
CA HIS A 70 12.03 -6.72 12.54
C HIS A 70 11.85 -5.32 11.97
N ILE A 71 10.77 -4.65 12.33
CA ILE A 71 10.39 -3.35 11.77
C ILE A 71 10.33 -2.33 12.91
N THR A 72 11.19 -1.32 12.83
CA THR A 72 11.07 -0.10 13.64
C THR A 72 10.21 0.90 12.88
N PRO A 73 9.23 1.55 13.57
CA PRO A 73 8.25 2.41 12.93
C PRO A 73 8.84 3.54 12.08
N ALA A 74 8.07 3.98 11.08
CA ALA A 74 8.40 5.12 10.24
C ALA A 74 8.36 6.42 11.04
N LYS A 75 9.17 7.39 10.61
CA LYS A 75 9.18 8.74 11.17
C LYS A 75 8.09 9.58 10.50
N ARG A 76 7.47 10.47 11.26
CA ARG A 76 6.55 11.48 10.72
C ARG A 76 7.32 12.65 10.11
N ASN A 77 6.68 13.36 9.17
CA ASN A 77 7.19 14.60 8.57
C ASN A 77 8.55 14.44 7.89
N THR A 78 8.73 13.37 7.14
CA THR A 78 9.89 13.19 6.26
C THR A 78 9.85 14.25 5.15
N GLU A 79 10.98 14.90 4.84
CA GLU A 79 11.04 15.97 3.84
C GLU A 79 10.73 15.46 2.43
N ASN A 80 11.50 14.49 1.94
CA ASN A 80 11.34 13.92 0.62
C ASN A 80 11.49 12.41 0.67
N ALA A 81 10.64 11.70 -0.06
CA ALA A 81 10.71 10.25 -0.21
C ALA A 81 10.46 9.84 -1.66
N ILE A 82 11.22 8.89 -2.15
CA ILE A 82 10.98 8.23 -3.45
C ILE A 82 10.54 6.80 -3.15
N LEU A 83 9.31 6.48 -3.57
CA LEU A 83 8.70 5.17 -3.36
C LEU A 83 8.65 4.44 -4.70
N ASP A 84 9.61 3.54 -4.92
CA ASP A 84 9.59 2.66 -6.09
C ASP A 84 8.67 1.47 -5.82
N CYS A 85 7.52 1.49 -6.44
CA CYS A 85 6.53 0.44 -6.36
C CYS A 85 6.82 -0.75 -7.30
N HIS A 86 7.85 -0.68 -8.15
CA HIS A 86 8.12 -1.64 -9.22
C HIS A 86 6.82 -1.91 -10.02
N GLU A 87 6.39 -3.17 -10.13
CA GLU A 87 5.11 -3.53 -10.76
C GLU A 87 3.96 -3.74 -9.76
N SER A 88 4.19 -3.47 -8.47
CA SER A 88 3.24 -3.76 -7.38
C SER A 88 2.16 -2.70 -7.27
N GLY A 89 1.01 -2.96 -7.89
CA GLY A 89 -0.18 -2.11 -7.74
C GLY A 89 -0.73 -2.09 -6.32
N SER A 90 -0.52 -3.13 -5.52
CA SER A 90 -0.92 -3.16 -4.11
C SER A 90 -0.07 -2.19 -3.29
N THR A 91 1.26 -2.20 -3.49
CA THR A 91 2.17 -1.26 -2.82
C THR A 91 1.76 0.18 -3.12
N ALA A 92 1.59 0.54 -4.40
CA ALA A 92 1.21 1.90 -4.78
C ALA A 92 -0.10 2.33 -4.11
N ARG A 93 -1.17 1.51 -4.22
CA ARG A 93 -2.50 1.85 -3.69
C ARG A 93 -2.55 1.96 -2.17
N PHE A 94 -1.72 1.21 -1.45
CA PHE A 94 -1.65 1.31 0.00
C PHE A 94 -0.77 2.48 0.43
N MET A 95 0.38 2.67 -0.22
CA MET A 95 1.38 3.62 0.24
C MET A 95 1.05 5.08 -0.11
N ILE A 96 0.26 5.35 -1.16
CA ILE A 96 -0.15 6.72 -1.51
C ILE A 96 -0.87 7.40 -0.33
N PRO A 97 -1.99 6.87 0.23
CA PRO A 97 -2.64 7.50 1.38
C PRO A 97 -1.82 7.39 2.67
N VAL A 98 -0.99 6.36 2.82
CA VAL A 98 -0.11 6.20 3.99
C VAL A 98 0.97 7.28 4.02
N ALA A 99 1.63 7.57 2.89
CA ALA A 99 2.63 8.64 2.82
C ALA A 99 2.01 10.01 3.11
N ALA A 100 0.81 10.27 2.58
CA ALA A 100 0.06 11.49 2.86
C ALA A 100 -0.29 11.63 4.36
N ALA A 101 -0.66 10.52 5.01
CA ALA A 101 -1.00 10.48 6.44
C ALA A 101 0.23 10.66 7.34
N LEU A 102 1.40 10.18 6.92
CA LEU A 102 2.67 10.41 7.63
C LEU A 102 3.17 11.85 7.50
N GLY A 103 2.56 12.67 6.64
CA GLY A 103 2.93 14.07 6.45
C GLY A 103 4.27 14.23 5.72
N VAL A 104 4.56 13.38 4.75
CA VAL A 104 5.75 13.54 3.90
C VAL A 104 5.60 14.78 3.06
N LYS A 105 6.57 15.70 3.11
CA LYS A 105 6.49 16.97 2.38
C LYS A 105 6.38 16.78 0.86
N ASN A 106 7.20 15.88 0.31
CA ASN A 106 7.10 15.46 -1.08
C ASN A 106 7.35 13.95 -1.17
N ALA A 107 6.34 13.18 -1.52
CA ALA A 107 6.48 11.75 -1.77
C ALA A 107 6.29 11.47 -3.27
N THR A 108 7.35 11.04 -3.94
CA THR A 108 7.33 10.70 -5.36
C THR A 108 7.18 9.20 -5.54
N PHE A 109 6.10 8.80 -6.16
CA PHE A 109 5.81 7.42 -6.51
C PHE A 109 6.26 7.14 -7.95
N ILE A 110 7.05 6.09 -8.11
CA ILE A 110 7.48 5.57 -9.40
C ILE A 110 7.12 4.10 -9.52
N GLY A 111 7.11 3.60 -10.74
CA GLY A 111 6.81 2.19 -11.01
C GLY A 111 7.36 1.76 -12.35
N SER A 112 7.31 0.45 -12.59
CA SER A 112 7.80 -0.18 -13.82
C SER A 112 6.74 -1.07 -14.47
N GLY A 113 7.09 -1.65 -15.63
CA GLY A 113 6.19 -2.49 -16.40
C GLY A 113 4.88 -1.76 -16.76
N ARG A 114 3.76 -2.39 -16.46
CA ARG A 114 2.43 -1.82 -16.73
C ARG A 114 1.85 -0.96 -15.60
N LEU A 115 2.57 -0.80 -14.49
CA LEU A 115 2.06 -0.03 -13.36
C LEU A 115 1.85 1.47 -13.67
N PRO A 116 2.76 2.15 -14.41
CA PRO A 116 2.57 3.55 -14.78
C PRO A 116 1.34 3.83 -15.65
N GLU A 117 0.87 2.82 -16.39
CA GLU A 117 -0.33 2.95 -17.25
C GLU A 117 -1.63 2.91 -16.44
N ARG A 118 -1.59 2.41 -15.21
CA ARG A 118 -2.79 2.23 -14.37
C ARG A 118 -3.23 3.57 -13.79
N PRO A 119 -4.54 3.87 -13.82
CA PRO A 119 -5.06 5.09 -13.22
C PRO A 119 -5.13 4.99 -11.70
N PHE A 120 -4.81 6.10 -11.04
CA PHE A 120 -4.95 6.31 -9.59
C PHE A 120 -5.96 7.40 -9.26
N GLU A 121 -6.69 7.92 -10.27
CA GLU A 121 -7.66 9.01 -10.14
C GLU A 121 -8.60 8.86 -8.95
N THR A 122 -9.12 7.64 -8.72
CA THR A 122 -10.00 7.35 -7.59
C THR A 122 -9.41 7.76 -6.23
N ILE A 123 -8.14 7.51 -6.01
CA ILE A 123 -7.51 7.84 -4.72
C ILE A 123 -6.99 9.27 -4.71
N THR A 124 -6.44 9.76 -5.80
CA THR A 124 -5.91 11.13 -5.88
C THR A 124 -7.00 12.17 -5.73
N GLU A 125 -8.19 11.93 -6.31
CA GLU A 125 -9.36 12.79 -6.12
C GLU A 125 -9.80 12.86 -4.66
N ALA A 126 -9.92 11.71 -3.97
CA ALA A 126 -10.26 11.66 -2.57
C ALA A 126 -9.21 12.35 -1.67
N LEU A 127 -7.93 12.26 -2.02
CA LEU A 127 -6.84 12.91 -1.30
C LEU A 127 -6.83 14.43 -1.52
N ARG A 128 -7.03 14.91 -2.76
CA ARG A 128 -7.12 16.35 -3.07
C ARG A 128 -8.24 17.04 -2.30
N GLN A 129 -9.38 16.38 -2.13
CA GLN A 129 -10.51 16.90 -1.34
C GLN A 129 -10.19 17.01 0.15
N ASN A 130 -9.14 16.34 0.63
CA ASN A 130 -8.75 16.26 2.03
C ASN A 130 -7.33 16.79 2.31
N GLY A 131 -6.88 17.79 1.55
CA GLY A 131 -5.68 18.58 1.86
C GLY A 131 -4.37 18.08 1.27
N VAL A 132 -4.41 17.13 0.32
CA VAL A 132 -3.22 16.60 -0.36
C VAL A 132 -3.21 17.06 -1.82
N GLU A 133 -2.08 17.55 -2.29
CA GLU A 133 -1.84 17.84 -3.70
C GLU A 133 -1.27 16.60 -4.39
N CYS A 134 -1.73 16.32 -5.61
CA CYS A 134 -1.24 15.22 -6.44
C CYS A 134 -0.90 15.76 -7.82
N SER A 135 0.34 15.60 -8.25
CA SER A 135 0.86 16.14 -9.53
C SER A 135 0.27 15.43 -10.76
N SER A 136 -0.25 14.21 -10.60
CA SER A 136 -0.76 13.37 -11.68
C SER A 136 -1.75 12.33 -11.12
N ASP A 137 -2.50 11.69 -11.99
CA ASP A 137 -3.33 10.51 -11.68
C ASP A 137 -2.70 9.21 -12.21
N LYS A 138 -1.45 9.28 -12.67
CA LYS A 138 -0.63 8.14 -13.12
C LYS A 138 0.79 8.28 -12.58
N LEU A 139 1.55 7.20 -12.58
CA LEU A 139 2.96 7.24 -12.23
C LEU A 139 3.83 7.70 -13.43
N PRO A 140 4.90 8.47 -13.19
CA PRO A 140 5.34 8.97 -11.90
C PRO A 140 4.41 10.05 -11.34
N MET A 141 4.22 10.05 -10.02
CA MET A 141 3.35 11.01 -9.33
C MET A 141 4.01 11.47 -8.04
N THR A 142 3.99 12.77 -7.80
CA THR A 142 4.40 13.35 -6.52
C THR A 142 3.15 13.81 -5.76
N ILE A 143 3.07 13.43 -4.49
CA ILE A 143 2.08 13.96 -3.56
C ILE A 143 2.75 14.88 -2.56
N SER A 144 2.04 15.94 -2.16
CA SER A 144 2.47 16.92 -1.15
C SER A 144 1.30 17.36 -0.29
N GLY A 145 1.61 18.00 0.84
CA GLY A 145 0.59 18.41 1.79
C GLY A 145 0.31 17.35 2.86
N GLN A 146 -0.60 17.69 3.76
CA GLN A 146 -0.97 16.86 4.92
C GLN A 146 -2.38 16.34 4.75
N LEU A 147 -2.55 15.02 4.76
CA LEU A 147 -3.87 14.40 4.77
C LEU A 147 -4.63 14.80 6.04
N LYS A 148 -5.82 15.36 5.87
CA LYS A 148 -6.71 15.78 6.96
C LYS A 148 -7.82 14.75 7.16
N SER A 149 -8.33 14.67 8.40
CA SER A 149 -9.56 13.93 8.67
C SER A 149 -10.74 14.54 7.92
N GLY A 150 -11.72 13.70 7.54
CA GLY A 150 -12.87 14.18 6.77
C GLY A 150 -13.64 13.04 6.10
N ILE A 151 -14.38 13.38 5.06
CA ILE A 151 -15.20 12.43 4.29
C ILE A 151 -14.46 12.02 3.01
N PHE A 152 -14.32 10.72 2.82
CA PHE A 152 -13.66 10.11 1.66
C PHE A 152 -14.67 9.30 0.86
N LYS A 153 -15.04 9.78 -0.33
CA LYS A 153 -15.97 9.07 -1.21
C LYS A 153 -15.19 8.20 -2.20
N ILE A 154 -15.38 6.89 -2.14
CA ILE A 154 -14.65 5.93 -2.99
C ILE A 154 -15.66 5.03 -3.72
N PRO A 155 -15.58 4.91 -5.06
CA PRO A 155 -16.37 3.95 -5.79
C PRO A 155 -15.92 2.51 -5.48
N GLY A 156 -16.86 1.67 -4.99
CA GLY A 156 -16.59 0.31 -4.57
C GLY A 156 -16.30 -0.68 -5.72
N ASN A 157 -16.60 -0.28 -6.96
CA ASN A 157 -16.44 -1.12 -8.15
C ASN A 157 -15.07 -0.99 -8.84
N VAL A 158 -14.15 -0.17 -8.33
CA VAL A 158 -12.82 0.03 -8.93
C VAL A 158 -11.78 -0.89 -8.27
N SER A 159 -11.52 -0.70 -6.99
CA SER A 159 -10.58 -1.54 -6.25
C SER A 159 -10.77 -1.39 -4.73
N SER A 160 -10.96 -2.50 -4.03
CA SER A 160 -10.99 -2.53 -2.56
C SER A 160 -9.64 -2.13 -1.93
N GLN A 161 -8.56 -2.11 -2.71
CA GLN A 161 -7.23 -1.71 -2.23
C GLN A 161 -7.15 -0.21 -1.91
N TYR A 162 -7.93 0.65 -2.58
CA TYR A 162 -8.02 2.07 -2.24
C TYR A 162 -8.64 2.27 -0.86
N ILE A 163 -9.70 1.52 -0.56
CA ILE A 163 -10.35 1.52 0.77
C ILE A 163 -9.36 1.04 1.83
N SER A 164 -8.65 -0.06 1.57
CA SER A 164 -7.64 -0.58 2.49
C SER A 164 -6.51 0.43 2.74
N GLY A 165 -6.02 1.10 1.70
CA GLY A 165 -4.99 2.13 1.81
C GLY A 165 -5.43 3.32 2.66
N LEU A 166 -6.67 3.81 2.45
CA LEU A 166 -7.26 4.86 3.28
C LEU A 166 -7.40 4.41 4.73
N LEU A 167 -7.92 3.20 4.99
CA LEU A 167 -8.04 2.69 6.36
C LEU A 167 -6.68 2.65 7.08
N LEU A 168 -5.62 2.23 6.38
CA LEU A 168 -4.25 2.22 6.92
C LEU A 168 -3.75 3.65 7.21
N GLY A 169 -3.91 4.58 6.28
CA GLY A 169 -3.48 5.97 6.47
C GLY A 169 -4.30 6.69 7.55
N LEU A 170 -5.61 6.58 7.50
CA LEU A 170 -6.51 7.27 8.42
C LEU A 170 -6.39 6.77 9.87
N SER A 171 -5.87 5.56 10.09
CA SER A 171 -5.66 5.02 11.44
C SER A 171 -4.64 5.81 12.28
N ILE A 172 -3.80 6.62 11.65
CA ILE A 172 -2.76 7.40 12.31
C ILE A 172 -3.01 8.93 12.31
N ILE A 173 -4.17 9.36 11.81
CA ILE A 173 -4.55 10.78 11.75
C ILE A 173 -5.50 11.09 12.89
N GLU A 174 -5.34 12.26 13.49
CA GLU A 174 -6.25 12.76 14.50
C GLU A 174 -7.58 13.22 13.88
N GLY A 175 -8.66 13.08 14.65
CA GLY A 175 -10.00 13.48 14.24
C GLY A 175 -10.83 12.32 13.66
N LYS A 176 -12.08 12.62 13.36
CA LYS A 176 -13.04 11.64 12.81
C LYS A 176 -12.98 11.64 11.30
N SER A 177 -12.83 10.45 10.71
CA SER A 177 -12.90 10.25 9.27
C SER A 177 -13.98 9.23 8.92
N GLU A 178 -14.60 9.42 7.75
CA GLU A 178 -15.63 8.53 7.22
C GLU A 178 -15.29 8.15 5.77
N ILE A 179 -15.32 6.87 5.46
CA ILE A 179 -15.16 6.36 4.10
C ILE A 179 -16.54 5.95 3.58
N ILE A 180 -17.07 6.69 2.61
CA ILE A 180 -18.33 6.40 1.95
C ILE A 180 -18.04 5.60 0.68
N VAL A 181 -18.44 4.33 0.67
CA VAL A 181 -18.31 3.47 -0.51
C VAL A 181 -19.54 3.63 -1.40
N CYS A 182 -19.33 4.31 -2.54
CA CYS A 182 -20.38 4.56 -3.52
C CYS A 182 -20.39 3.42 -4.55
N LYS A 183 -21.54 2.81 -4.83
CA LYS A 183 -21.72 1.67 -5.75
C LYS A 183 -20.98 0.40 -5.31
N PHE A 184 -21.71 -0.51 -4.68
CA PHE A 184 -21.22 -1.87 -4.51
C PHE A 184 -21.26 -2.58 -5.88
N ALA A 185 -20.13 -3.10 -6.35
CA ALA A 185 -20.17 -4.11 -7.39
C ALA A 185 -20.67 -5.40 -6.75
N TYR A 186 -21.90 -5.81 -7.08
CA TYR A 186 -22.26 -7.21 -6.89
C TYR A 186 -21.35 -8.02 -7.81
N ILE A 187 -20.38 -8.72 -7.24
CA ILE A 187 -19.66 -9.76 -7.95
C ILE A 187 -20.70 -10.88 -8.14
N LYS A 188 -21.15 -11.05 -9.39
CA LYS A 188 -21.93 -12.20 -9.81
C LYS A 188 -21.05 -13.42 -9.92
#